data_13d31eb27819150363ccbb696bf6b82b
#
_entry.id   13d31eb27819150363ccbb696bf6b82b
#
_cell.length_a   1.000
_cell.length_b   1.000
_cell.length_c   1.000
_cell.angle_alpha   90.00
_cell.angle_beta   90.00
_cell.angle_gamma   90.00
#
_symmetry.space_group_name_H-M   'P 1'
#
loop_
_entity.id
_entity.type
_entity.pdbx_description
1 polymer ?
#
loop_
_entity_poly.entity_id
_entity_poly.type
_entity_poly.pdbx_seq_one_letter_code
_entity_poly.pdbx_strand_id
1 'polypeptide(L)'
;MQNLNGKVAVVTGGASGIGHAMATRFAAEGMKLVLVDIEAGPLAEAAKAFESEGVEVLTQQIDVSDPDKMDALAAKTLERFGSVHVVCNNAGVGSGGPMWELTTEDWEFCLRPNLWGVIHGVRVFTKHMIAQDEGHIVNTASMAGLVSVPGMGPYNVTKHGVVTLSETLFHELAALGSKVGVSVLCPGHVNTRIWESDRNRPEELAATGNDLSSDEMRETVEGFRALTAASLDPARVADQVHDAILDGTFYIHTHENHRAAVTARMQGILDGKRPAMPEGAHAVFGK
;
A
#
# COMPACT_ATOMS: atom_id res chain seq x y z
N MET A 1 1.46 8.29 -18.79
CA MET A 1 2.78 8.99 -18.75
C MET A 1 3.77 8.14 -19.55
N GLN A 2 4.55 8.69 -20.50
CA GLN A 2 5.38 7.87 -21.41
C GLN A 2 6.88 7.92 -21.12
N ASN A 3 7.33 8.81 -20.25
CA ASN A 3 8.73 8.94 -19.88
C ASN A 3 8.84 9.32 -18.41
N LEU A 4 9.64 8.60 -17.66
CA LEU A 4 9.85 8.81 -16.23
C LEU A 4 11.18 9.51 -15.90
N ASN A 5 12.11 9.58 -16.85
CA ASN A 5 13.44 10.15 -16.60
C ASN A 5 13.36 11.63 -16.17
N GLY A 6 14.08 11.97 -15.12
CA GLY A 6 14.10 13.30 -14.50
C GLY A 6 12.86 13.68 -13.70
N LYS A 7 11.83 12.83 -13.67
CA LYS A 7 10.58 13.05 -12.91
C LYS A 7 10.74 12.71 -11.44
N VAL A 8 9.79 13.13 -10.62
CA VAL A 8 9.80 12.97 -9.15
C VAL A 8 8.79 11.93 -8.73
N ALA A 9 9.23 10.91 -7.99
CA ALA A 9 8.40 9.89 -7.37
C ALA A 9 8.40 10.03 -5.85
N VAL A 10 7.22 10.10 -5.25
CA VAL A 10 6.99 10.00 -3.81
C VAL A 10 6.55 8.56 -3.50
N VAL A 11 7.26 7.87 -2.60
CA VAL A 11 6.93 6.50 -2.20
C VAL A 11 6.81 6.42 -0.69
N THR A 12 5.60 6.16 -0.18
CA THR A 12 5.37 5.90 1.23
C THR A 12 5.60 4.42 1.56
N GLY A 13 6.15 4.12 2.74
CA GLY A 13 6.68 2.79 3.05
C GLY A 13 7.88 2.45 2.17
N GLY A 14 8.69 3.45 1.82
CA GLY A 14 9.79 3.36 0.84
C GLY A 14 11.06 2.70 1.35
N ALA A 15 11.15 2.41 2.65
CA ALA A 15 12.33 1.82 3.26
C ALA A 15 12.40 0.29 3.12
N SER A 16 11.32 -0.38 2.76
CA SER A 16 11.29 -1.86 2.68
C SER A 16 10.22 -2.40 1.71
N GLY A 17 10.28 -3.70 1.44
CA GLY A 17 9.24 -4.44 0.71
C GLY A 17 8.88 -3.86 -0.65
N ILE A 18 7.58 -3.78 -0.95
CA ILE A 18 7.07 -3.28 -2.25
C ILE A 18 7.46 -1.82 -2.47
N GLY A 19 7.41 -0.98 -1.41
CA GLY A 19 7.77 0.44 -1.53
C GLY A 19 9.22 0.63 -1.95
N HIS A 20 10.14 -0.09 -1.30
CA HIS A 20 11.56 -0.05 -1.66
C HIS A 20 11.82 -0.57 -3.08
N ALA A 21 11.14 -1.66 -3.47
CA ALA A 21 11.25 -2.20 -4.82
C ALA A 21 10.74 -1.22 -5.89
N MET A 22 9.61 -0.53 -5.64
CA MET A 22 9.14 0.54 -6.52
C MET A 22 10.14 1.69 -6.62
N ALA A 23 10.71 2.13 -5.48
CA ALA A 23 11.75 3.17 -5.47
C ALA A 23 12.98 2.75 -6.29
N THR A 24 13.42 1.50 -6.16
CA THR A 24 14.54 0.93 -6.95
C THR A 24 14.22 0.94 -8.45
N ARG A 25 13.01 0.52 -8.82
CA ARG A 25 12.58 0.53 -10.22
C ARG A 25 12.53 1.95 -10.79
N PHE A 26 12.02 2.91 -10.02
CA PHE A 26 11.96 4.32 -10.44
C PHE A 26 13.35 4.96 -10.51
N ALA A 27 14.26 4.63 -9.60
CA ALA A 27 15.65 5.06 -9.66
C ALA A 27 16.33 4.59 -10.97
N ALA A 28 16.09 3.33 -11.36
CA ALA A 28 16.61 2.78 -12.63
C ALA A 28 16.05 3.49 -13.87
N GLU A 29 14.87 4.12 -13.79
CA GLU A 29 14.29 4.98 -14.83
C GLU A 29 14.84 6.42 -14.81
N GLY A 30 15.76 6.73 -13.89
CA GLY A 30 16.33 8.08 -13.74
C GLY A 30 15.40 9.07 -13.03
N MET A 31 14.47 8.58 -12.21
CA MET A 31 13.61 9.46 -11.40
C MET A 31 14.35 9.96 -10.16
N LYS A 32 13.91 11.12 -9.66
CA LYS A 32 14.24 11.63 -8.32
C LYS A 32 13.29 11.04 -7.31
N LEU A 33 13.77 10.71 -6.12
CA LEU A 33 13.00 9.99 -5.12
C LEU A 33 12.66 10.84 -3.89
N VAL A 34 11.43 10.73 -3.43
CA VAL A 34 11.02 11.15 -2.09
C VAL A 34 10.61 9.89 -1.33
N LEU A 35 11.47 9.45 -0.42
CA LEU A 35 11.25 8.26 0.39
C LEU A 35 10.62 8.64 1.72
N VAL A 36 9.51 8.02 2.03
CA VAL A 36 8.75 8.27 3.25
C VAL A 36 8.58 6.96 4.01
N ASP A 37 8.97 6.94 5.26
CA ASP A 37 8.78 5.78 6.14
C ASP A 37 8.69 6.22 7.61
N ILE A 38 8.16 5.37 8.46
CA ILE A 38 8.14 5.60 9.91
C ILE A 38 9.44 5.09 10.57
N GLU A 39 10.11 4.12 9.94
CA GLU A 39 11.33 3.47 10.46
C GLU A 39 12.59 4.27 10.04
N ALA A 40 13.14 5.05 10.95
CA ALA A 40 14.28 5.95 10.68
C ALA A 40 15.53 5.23 10.16
N GLY A 41 15.92 4.09 10.78
CA GLY A 41 17.11 3.32 10.41
C GLY A 41 17.04 2.79 8.97
N PRO A 42 16.06 1.95 8.64
CA PRO A 42 15.86 1.45 7.28
C PRO A 42 15.71 2.56 6.23
N LEU A 43 15.03 3.68 6.57
CA LEU A 43 14.89 4.83 5.68
C LEU A 43 16.25 5.48 5.34
N ALA A 44 17.10 5.67 6.36
CA ALA A 44 18.44 6.24 6.17
C ALA A 44 19.36 5.31 5.35
N GLU A 45 19.26 3.99 5.58
CA GLU A 45 20.00 2.99 4.83
C GLU A 45 19.59 2.97 3.34
N ALA A 46 18.27 2.98 3.07
CA ALA A 46 17.75 3.05 1.71
C ALA A 46 18.19 4.33 0.99
N ALA A 47 18.09 5.48 1.65
CA ALA A 47 18.52 6.75 1.07
C ALA A 47 20.01 6.74 0.71
N LYS A 48 20.85 6.29 1.63
CA LYS A 48 22.30 6.18 1.40
C LYS A 48 22.64 5.27 0.21
N ALA A 49 21.93 4.16 0.06
CA ALA A 49 22.11 3.26 -1.08
C ALA A 49 21.83 3.99 -2.40
N PHE A 50 20.66 4.63 -2.55
CA PHE A 50 20.30 5.38 -3.75
C PHE A 50 21.24 6.57 -4.02
N GLU A 51 21.61 7.33 -2.99
CA GLU A 51 22.57 8.45 -3.13
C GLU A 51 23.94 7.98 -3.62
N SER A 52 24.41 6.79 -3.18
CA SER A 52 25.66 6.20 -3.64
C SER A 52 25.65 5.81 -5.12
N GLU A 53 24.46 5.61 -5.70
CA GLU A 53 24.22 5.36 -7.12
C GLU A 53 23.97 6.66 -7.92
N GLY A 54 24.03 7.82 -7.25
CA GLY A 54 23.84 9.12 -7.88
C GLY A 54 22.40 9.58 -8.02
N VAL A 55 21.44 8.91 -7.35
CA VAL A 55 20.04 9.30 -7.34
C VAL A 55 19.81 10.49 -6.43
N GLU A 56 19.06 11.50 -6.87
CA GLU A 56 18.61 12.59 -5.99
C GLU A 56 17.49 12.08 -5.07
N VAL A 57 17.75 12.09 -3.76
CA VAL A 57 16.81 11.60 -2.75
C VAL A 57 16.42 12.72 -1.77
N LEU A 58 15.16 12.75 -1.39
CA LEU A 58 14.62 13.45 -0.22
C LEU A 58 14.00 12.41 0.72
N THR A 59 14.37 12.41 1.98
CA THR A 59 13.75 11.52 2.98
C THR A 59 12.84 12.28 3.93
N GLN A 60 11.73 11.64 4.34
CA GLN A 60 10.88 12.14 5.39
C GLN A 60 10.47 10.99 6.32
N GLN A 61 10.93 11.04 7.57
CA GLN A 61 10.48 10.12 8.61
C GLN A 61 9.17 10.64 9.19
N ILE A 62 8.05 10.11 8.77
CA ILE A 62 6.73 10.52 9.24
C ILE A 62 5.76 9.34 9.34
N ASP A 63 4.77 9.47 10.22
CA ASP A 63 3.55 8.70 10.15
C ASP A 63 2.63 9.32 9.09
N VAL A 64 2.28 8.54 8.06
CA VAL A 64 1.41 8.98 6.95
C VAL A 64 -0.03 9.25 7.38
N SER A 65 -0.44 8.79 8.54
CA SER A 65 -1.77 9.06 9.10
C SER A 65 -1.91 10.46 9.73
N ASP A 66 -0.78 11.16 9.92
CA ASP A 66 -0.75 12.52 10.44
C ASP A 66 -0.97 13.53 9.29
N PRO A 67 -2.10 14.25 9.26
CA PRO A 67 -2.43 15.16 8.16
C PRO A 67 -1.43 16.30 8.02
N ASP A 68 -0.93 16.84 9.14
CA ASP A 68 -0.01 18.00 9.12
C ASP A 68 1.36 17.59 8.58
N LYS A 69 1.83 16.39 8.93
CA LYS A 69 3.07 15.85 8.37
C LYS A 69 2.95 15.56 6.88
N MET A 70 1.79 15.10 6.42
CA MET A 70 1.55 14.88 4.99
C MET A 70 1.45 16.20 4.20
N ASP A 71 0.87 17.25 4.79
CA ASP A 71 0.91 18.60 4.19
C ASP A 71 2.35 19.13 4.11
N ALA A 72 3.14 18.97 5.17
CA ALA A 72 4.55 19.33 5.18
C ALA A 72 5.39 18.51 4.19
N LEU A 73 5.09 17.23 3.99
CA LEU A 73 5.73 16.37 2.98
C LEU A 73 5.52 16.93 1.57
N ALA A 74 4.27 17.28 1.22
CA ALA A 74 3.97 17.85 -0.08
C ALA A 74 4.71 19.18 -0.30
N ALA A 75 4.70 20.08 0.71
CA ALA A 75 5.42 21.34 0.65
C ALA A 75 6.92 21.16 0.41
N LYS A 76 7.58 20.29 1.18
CA LYS A 76 9.01 20.00 1.04
C LYS A 76 9.36 19.34 -0.30
N THR A 77 8.48 18.47 -0.81
CA THR A 77 8.65 17.85 -2.13
C THR A 77 8.69 18.92 -3.22
N LEU A 78 7.73 19.84 -3.19
CA LEU A 78 7.65 20.94 -4.16
C LEU A 78 8.77 21.96 -3.98
N GLU A 79 9.16 22.29 -2.76
CA GLU A 79 10.30 23.16 -2.46
C GLU A 79 11.61 22.56 -3.04
N ARG A 80 11.83 21.25 -2.85
CA ARG A 80 13.07 20.58 -3.26
C ARG A 80 13.15 20.33 -4.77
N PHE A 81 12.04 19.94 -5.41
CA PHE A 81 12.03 19.44 -6.78
C PHE A 81 11.14 20.23 -7.74
N GLY A 82 10.32 21.15 -7.25
CA GLY A 82 9.41 21.99 -8.05
C GLY A 82 8.16 21.29 -8.55
N SER A 83 8.09 19.96 -8.50
CA SER A 83 7.00 19.17 -9.05
C SER A 83 6.92 17.78 -8.39
N VAL A 84 5.79 17.09 -8.65
CA VAL A 84 5.59 15.69 -8.27
C VAL A 84 4.88 14.95 -9.41
N HIS A 85 5.38 13.79 -9.84
CA HIS A 85 4.87 13.13 -11.04
C HIS A 85 4.29 11.74 -10.74
N VAL A 86 4.87 11.00 -9.82
CA VAL A 86 4.36 9.71 -9.36
C VAL A 86 4.19 9.75 -7.85
N VAL A 87 3.05 9.30 -7.34
CA VAL A 87 2.82 9.13 -5.91
C VAL A 87 2.36 7.70 -5.66
N CYS A 88 3.17 6.94 -4.92
CA CYS A 88 2.82 5.60 -4.45
C CYS A 88 2.41 5.67 -2.97
N ASN A 89 1.10 5.70 -2.71
CA ASN A 89 0.53 5.56 -1.38
C ASN A 89 0.58 4.07 -1.00
N ASN A 90 1.73 3.65 -0.44
CA ASN A 90 2.03 2.24 -0.25
C ASN A 90 2.25 1.86 1.22
N ALA A 91 2.58 2.79 2.10
CA ALA A 91 2.72 2.52 3.54
C ALA A 91 1.49 1.79 4.09
N GLY A 92 1.73 0.75 4.88
CA GLY A 92 0.65 -0.02 5.46
C GLY A 92 1.14 -1.13 6.39
N VAL A 93 0.23 -1.62 7.19
CA VAL A 93 0.44 -2.67 8.19
C VAL A 93 -0.56 -3.82 7.98
N GLY A 94 -0.18 -5.02 8.43
CA GLY A 94 -1.10 -6.13 8.62
C GLY A 94 -1.69 -6.09 10.02
N SER A 95 -2.96 -6.42 10.15
CA SER A 95 -3.65 -6.63 11.42
C SER A 95 -4.72 -7.69 11.22
N GLY A 96 -4.90 -8.57 12.19
CA GLY A 96 -5.85 -9.66 12.09
C GLY A 96 -6.24 -10.24 13.45
N GLY A 97 -7.25 -11.10 13.40
CA GLY A 97 -7.87 -11.77 14.53
C GLY A 97 -9.38 -11.91 14.32
N PRO A 98 -10.09 -12.68 15.20
CA PRO A 98 -11.54 -12.74 15.19
C PRO A 98 -12.13 -11.33 15.39
N MET A 99 -12.99 -10.85 14.48
CA MET A 99 -13.51 -9.48 14.51
C MET A 99 -14.16 -9.08 15.85
N TRP A 100 -14.78 -10.03 16.53
CA TRP A 100 -15.46 -9.81 17.81
C TRP A 100 -14.52 -9.76 19.03
N GLU A 101 -13.21 -10.06 18.82
CA GLU A 101 -12.17 -9.98 19.85
C GLU A 101 -11.24 -8.80 19.66
N LEU A 102 -11.25 -8.17 18.47
CA LEU A 102 -10.41 -7.02 18.17
C LEU A 102 -10.85 -5.78 18.93
N THR A 103 -9.89 -5.09 19.53
CA THR A 103 -10.10 -3.83 20.24
C THR A 103 -10.19 -2.64 19.27
N THR A 104 -10.63 -1.49 19.76
CA THR A 104 -10.62 -0.24 18.99
C THR A 104 -9.21 0.11 18.54
N GLU A 105 -8.21 -0.13 19.39
CA GLU A 105 -6.80 0.11 19.13
C GLU A 105 -6.26 -0.76 17.97
N ASP A 106 -6.71 -2.01 17.86
CA ASP A 106 -6.38 -2.88 16.73
C ASP A 106 -6.94 -2.34 15.40
N TRP A 107 -8.17 -1.82 15.43
CA TRP A 107 -8.78 -1.16 14.28
C TRP A 107 -8.03 0.12 13.91
N GLU A 108 -7.74 0.99 14.89
CA GLU A 108 -7.00 2.24 14.69
C GLU A 108 -5.60 1.99 14.14
N PHE A 109 -4.89 1.00 14.67
CA PHE A 109 -3.57 0.61 14.18
C PHE A 109 -3.57 0.30 12.68
N CYS A 110 -4.61 -0.37 12.19
CA CYS A 110 -4.74 -0.71 10.78
C CYS A 110 -5.31 0.45 9.94
N LEU A 111 -6.35 1.14 10.42
CA LEU A 111 -7.02 2.23 9.72
C LEU A 111 -6.08 3.41 9.44
N ARG A 112 -5.25 3.77 10.42
CA ARG A 112 -4.36 4.93 10.33
C ARG A 112 -3.46 4.86 9.10
N PRO A 113 -2.49 3.94 8.93
CA PRO A 113 -1.63 3.94 7.77
C PRO A 113 -2.35 3.46 6.50
N ASN A 114 -3.19 2.40 6.58
CA ASN A 114 -3.71 1.73 5.40
C ASN A 114 -4.80 2.53 4.67
N LEU A 115 -5.56 3.35 5.38
CA LEU A 115 -6.66 4.12 4.80
C LEU A 115 -6.42 5.62 4.91
N TRP A 116 -6.20 6.16 6.12
CA TRP A 116 -5.94 7.59 6.29
C TRP A 116 -4.67 8.03 5.56
N GLY A 117 -3.60 7.23 5.60
CA GLY A 117 -2.37 7.53 4.86
C GLY A 117 -2.60 7.67 3.36
N VAL A 118 -3.43 6.79 2.77
CA VAL A 118 -3.81 6.88 1.35
C VAL A 118 -4.70 8.11 1.08
N ILE A 119 -5.69 8.37 1.95
CA ILE A 119 -6.56 9.56 1.85
C ILE A 119 -5.72 10.84 1.87
N HIS A 120 -4.77 10.93 2.79
CA HIS A 120 -3.90 12.11 2.90
C HIS A 120 -2.99 12.26 1.68
N GLY A 121 -2.38 11.16 1.19
CA GLY A 121 -1.57 11.19 -0.02
C GLY A 121 -2.34 11.70 -1.23
N VAL A 122 -3.55 11.20 -1.45
CA VAL A 122 -4.46 11.70 -2.50
C VAL A 122 -4.79 13.18 -2.27
N ARG A 123 -5.17 13.56 -1.05
CA ARG A 123 -5.55 14.93 -0.69
C ARG A 123 -4.44 15.96 -0.98
N VAL A 124 -3.22 15.64 -0.61
CA VAL A 124 -2.13 16.63 -0.68
C VAL A 124 -1.50 16.71 -2.06
N PHE A 125 -1.40 15.62 -2.81
CA PHE A 125 -0.65 15.60 -4.08
C PHE A 125 -1.52 15.79 -5.32
N THR A 126 -2.78 15.31 -5.33
CA THR A 126 -3.63 15.34 -6.53
C THR A 126 -3.81 16.76 -7.10
N LYS A 127 -4.03 17.76 -6.25
CA LYS A 127 -4.20 19.16 -6.68
C LYS A 127 -2.99 19.72 -7.45
N HIS A 128 -1.77 19.29 -7.07
CA HIS A 128 -0.55 19.70 -7.73
C HIS A 128 -0.39 19.03 -9.09
N MET A 129 -0.72 17.73 -9.17
CA MET A 129 -0.73 16.98 -10.42
C MET A 129 -1.77 17.52 -11.41
N ILE A 130 -2.97 17.88 -10.93
CA ILE A 130 -3.99 18.54 -11.77
C ILE A 130 -3.47 19.89 -12.31
N ALA A 131 -2.85 20.72 -11.46
CA ALA A 131 -2.34 22.02 -11.86
C ALA A 131 -1.22 21.92 -12.91
N GLN A 132 -0.40 20.88 -12.90
CA GLN A 132 0.65 20.61 -13.89
C GLN A 132 0.16 19.79 -15.10
N ASP A 133 -1.11 19.33 -15.06
CA ASP A 133 -1.77 18.46 -16.07
C ASP A 133 -0.96 17.19 -16.39
N GLU A 134 -0.20 16.70 -15.42
CA GLU A 134 0.59 15.48 -15.52
C GLU A 134 0.78 14.85 -14.15
N GLY A 135 0.67 13.52 -14.09
CA GLY A 135 0.96 12.73 -12.91
C GLY A 135 0.32 11.37 -12.94
N HIS A 136 0.71 10.53 -11.96
CA HIS A 136 0.10 9.22 -11.76
C HIS A 136 0.09 8.88 -10.28
N ILE A 137 -1.07 8.47 -9.77
CA ILE A 137 -1.26 8.05 -8.38
C ILE A 137 -1.43 6.53 -8.35
N VAL A 138 -0.61 5.85 -7.57
CA VAL A 138 -0.71 4.41 -7.33
C VAL A 138 -1.09 4.20 -5.87
N ASN A 139 -2.27 3.65 -5.62
CA ASN A 139 -2.72 3.33 -4.28
C ASN A 139 -2.59 1.82 -4.02
N THR A 140 -1.85 1.43 -2.99
CA THR A 140 -1.65 0.02 -2.64
C THR A 140 -2.81 -0.50 -1.80
N ALA A 141 -3.73 -1.18 -2.46
CA ALA A 141 -4.77 -2.00 -1.83
C ALA A 141 -4.23 -3.39 -1.47
N SER A 142 -4.94 -4.42 -1.86
CA SER A 142 -4.62 -5.86 -1.73
C SER A 142 -5.69 -6.67 -2.46
N MET A 143 -5.45 -7.95 -2.68
CA MET A 143 -6.53 -8.90 -2.96
C MET A 143 -7.60 -8.89 -1.85
N ALA A 144 -7.23 -8.60 -0.61
CA ALA A 144 -8.14 -8.37 0.51
C ALA A 144 -9.00 -7.09 0.37
N GLY A 145 -8.78 -6.28 -0.68
CA GLY A 145 -9.66 -5.18 -1.09
C GLY A 145 -10.68 -5.57 -2.16
N LEU A 146 -10.55 -6.75 -2.72
CA LEU A 146 -11.45 -7.28 -3.76
C LEU A 146 -12.23 -8.51 -3.29
N VAL A 147 -11.70 -9.24 -2.28
CA VAL A 147 -12.36 -10.35 -1.60
C VAL A 147 -12.17 -10.21 -0.10
N SER A 148 -13.12 -10.75 0.69
CA SER A 148 -13.03 -10.68 2.16
C SER A 148 -12.46 -11.98 2.71
N VAL A 149 -11.36 -11.88 3.46
CA VAL A 149 -10.67 -13.01 4.08
C VAL A 149 -11.03 -13.06 5.57
N PRO A 150 -11.48 -14.19 6.12
CA PRO A 150 -11.71 -14.35 7.55
C PRO A 150 -10.44 -14.05 8.37
N GLY A 151 -10.61 -13.52 9.57
CA GLY A 151 -9.50 -13.15 10.45
C GLY A 151 -8.75 -11.86 10.08
N MET A 152 -9.18 -11.15 9.03
CA MET A 152 -8.52 -9.93 8.56
C MET A 152 -9.49 -8.73 8.50
N GLY A 153 -10.41 -8.62 9.46
CA GLY A 153 -11.48 -7.60 9.45
C GLY A 153 -11.01 -6.18 9.15
N PRO A 154 -10.17 -5.56 10.00
CA PRO A 154 -9.66 -4.20 9.78
C PRO A 154 -8.90 -4.06 8.45
N TYR A 155 -8.09 -5.04 8.11
CA TYR A 155 -7.33 -5.04 6.87
C TYR A 155 -8.25 -5.09 5.63
N ASN A 156 -9.24 -6.00 5.61
CA ASN A 156 -10.21 -6.06 4.52
C ASN A 156 -10.95 -4.73 4.34
N VAL A 157 -11.42 -4.12 5.44
CA VAL A 157 -12.15 -2.84 5.40
C VAL A 157 -11.27 -1.75 4.81
N THR A 158 -10.01 -1.62 5.28
CA THR A 158 -9.09 -0.61 4.76
C THR A 158 -8.81 -0.81 3.28
N LYS A 159 -8.54 -2.05 2.86
CA LYS A 159 -8.17 -2.32 1.47
C LYS A 159 -9.34 -2.22 0.49
N HIS A 160 -10.57 -2.58 0.89
CA HIS A 160 -11.79 -2.24 0.13
C HIS A 160 -12.00 -0.72 0.04
N GLY A 161 -11.74 0.00 1.13
CA GLY A 161 -11.79 1.46 1.16
C GLY A 161 -10.82 2.09 0.17
N VAL A 162 -9.59 1.58 0.07
CA VAL A 162 -8.58 2.05 -0.90
C VAL A 162 -9.01 1.77 -2.35
N VAL A 163 -9.62 0.62 -2.64
CA VAL A 163 -10.16 0.33 -3.98
C VAL A 163 -11.23 1.35 -4.34
N THR A 164 -12.25 1.51 -3.50
CA THR A 164 -13.35 2.47 -3.75
C THR A 164 -12.85 3.91 -3.88
N LEU A 165 -11.91 4.33 -3.02
CA LEU A 165 -11.28 5.65 -3.10
C LEU A 165 -10.59 5.85 -4.45
N SER A 166 -9.86 4.85 -4.94
CA SER A 166 -9.14 4.92 -6.22
C SER A 166 -10.10 4.99 -7.40
N GLU A 167 -11.18 4.20 -7.39
CA GLU A 167 -12.24 4.23 -8.41
C GLU A 167 -12.92 5.61 -8.45
N THR A 168 -13.25 6.16 -7.28
CA THR A 168 -13.87 7.49 -7.15
C THR A 168 -12.93 8.57 -7.71
N LEU A 169 -11.66 8.57 -7.31
CA LEU A 169 -10.65 9.50 -7.81
C LEU A 169 -10.49 9.41 -9.34
N PHE A 170 -10.45 8.20 -9.88
CA PHE A 170 -10.37 7.99 -11.33
C PHE A 170 -11.56 8.63 -12.05
N HIS A 171 -12.79 8.42 -11.57
CA HIS A 171 -13.98 9.00 -12.16
C HIS A 171 -14.01 10.52 -12.06
N GLU A 172 -13.60 11.10 -10.94
CA GLU A 172 -13.53 12.55 -10.74
C GLU A 172 -12.50 13.20 -11.68
N LEU A 173 -11.31 12.61 -11.81
CA LEU A 173 -10.29 13.10 -12.72
C LEU A 173 -10.71 12.98 -14.20
N ALA A 174 -11.37 11.89 -14.55
CA ALA A 174 -11.93 11.71 -15.89
C ALA A 174 -13.04 12.72 -16.19
N ALA A 175 -13.93 12.99 -15.24
CA ALA A 175 -14.96 14.03 -15.38
C ALA A 175 -14.38 15.46 -15.52
N LEU A 176 -13.23 15.71 -14.90
CA LEU A 176 -12.48 16.96 -15.04
C LEU A 176 -11.72 17.06 -16.38
N GLY A 177 -11.56 15.96 -17.13
CA GLY A 177 -10.71 15.89 -18.32
C GLY A 177 -9.22 15.97 -18.02
N SER A 178 -8.80 15.63 -16.79
CA SER A 178 -7.41 15.67 -16.36
C SER A 178 -6.60 14.51 -16.97
N LYS A 179 -5.31 14.76 -17.26
CA LYS A 179 -4.37 13.71 -17.70
C LYS A 179 -3.70 12.95 -16.56
N VAL A 180 -4.07 13.23 -15.32
CA VAL A 180 -3.56 12.51 -14.16
C VAL A 180 -4.12 11.09 -14.15
N GLY A 181 -3.22 10.10 -14.17
CA GLY A 181 -3.56 8.69 -14.10
C GLY A 181 -3.77 8.20 -12.66
N VAL A 182 -4.54 7.15 -12.52
CA VAL A 182 -4.74 6.44 -11.25
C VAL A 182 -4.63 4.95 -11.48
N SER A 183 -3.88 4.28 -10.61
CA SER A 183 -3.85 2.82 -10.52
C SER A 183 -4.10 2.36 -9.09
N VAL A 184 -4.78 1.23 -8.94
CA VAL A 184 -4.91 0.53 -7.66
C VAL A 184 -4.15 -0.79 -7.73
N LEU A 185 -3.11 -0.90 -6.90
CA LEU A 185 -2.29 -2.09 -6.78
C LEU A 185 -2.98 -3.08 -5.83
N CYS A 186 -3.29 -4.27 -6.33
CA CYS A 186 -3.97 -5.34 -5.60
C CYS A 186 -3.07 -6.58 -5.44
N PRO A 187 -2.05 -6.53 -4.56
CA PRO A 187 -1.15 -7.65 -4.39
C PRO A 187 -1.84 -8.85 -3.75
N GLY A 188 -1.40 -10.05 -4.16
CA GLY A 188 -1.55 -11.25 -3.36
C GLY A 188 -0.42 -11.38 -2.34
N HIS A 189 0.06 -12.61 -2.13
CA HIS A 189 1.19 -12.85 -1.26
C HIS A 189 2.49 -12.39 -1.91
N VAL A 190 3.17 -11.43 -1.28
CA VAL A 190 4.46 -10.88 -1.71
C VAL A 190 5.46 -11.02 -0.57
N ASN A 191 6.70 -11.38 -0.88
CA ASN A 191 7.76 -11.57 0.10
C ASN A 191 8.15 -10.22 0.74
N THR A 192 7.46 -9.87 1.83
CA THR A 192 7.64 -8.63 2.58
C THR A 192 7.57 -8.89 4.09
N ARG A 193 7.88 -7.87 4.88
CA ARG A 193 7.79 -7.91 6.35
C ARG A 193 6.43 -7.44 6.89
N ILE A 194 5.37 -7.48 6.10
CA ILE A 194 4.04 -7.00 6.52
C ILE A 194 3.49 -7.78 7.73
N TRP A 195 3.87 -9.04 7.89
CA TRP A 195 3.48 -9.88 9.04
C TRP A 195 4.20 -9.51 10.34
N GLU A 196 5.24 -8.69 10.25
CA GLU A 196 5.96 -8.15 11.41
C GLU A 196 5.49 -6.72 11.75
N SER A 197 4.29 -6.34 11.35
CA SER A 197 3.79 -4.95 11.45
C SER A 197 3.71 -4.43 12.88
N ASP A 198 3.51 -5.30 13.88
CA ASP A 198 3.43 -4.91 15.29
C ASP A 198 4.72 -4.22 15.81
N ARG A 199 5.87 -4.41 15.14
CA ARG A 199 7.09 -3.65 15.44
C ARG A 199 6.92 -2.13 15.30
N ASN A 200 5.93 -1.70 14.53
CA ASN A 200 5.58 -0.29 14.28
C ASN A 200 4.31 0.15 15.03
N ARG A 201 3.78 -0.70 15.92
CA ARG A 201 2.60 -0.36 16.72
C ARG A 201 2.99 0.67 17.78
N PRO A 202 2.36 1.86 17.80
CA PRO A 202 2.65 2.86 18.81
C PRO A 202 2.13 2.42 20.18
N GLU A 203 2.78 2.88 21.25
CA GLU A 203 2.44 2.50 22.63
C GLU A 203 0.98 2.84 23.00
N GLU A 204 0.46 3.95 22.51
CA GLU A 204 -0.93 4.35 22.76
C GLU A 204 -1.97 3.44 22.10
N LEU A 205 -1.55 2.62 21.14
CA LEU A 205 -2.37 1.59 20.49
C LEU A 205 -1.95 0.17 20.90
N ALA A 206 -1.22 0.02 21.99
CA ALA A 206 -0.82 -1.29 22.48
C ALA A 206 -2.05 -2.18 22.67
N ALA A 207 -2.00 -3.41 22.08
CA ALA A 207 -3.08 -4.36 22.19
C ALA A 207 -3.26 -4.80 23.66
N THR A 208 -4.42 -4.54 24.22
CA THR A 208 -4.73 -4.87 25.63
C THR A 208 -5.39 -6.24 25.79
N GLY A 209 -5.72 -6.93 24.69
CA GLY A 209 -6.53 -8.15 24.69
C GLY A 209 -5.92 -9.41 24.08
N ASN A 210 -5.01 -9.29 23.11
CA ASN A 210 -4.38 -10.43 22.48
C ASN A 210 -2.92 -10.53 22.93
N ASP A 211 -2.59 -11.58 23.68
CA ASP A 211 -1.21 -11.92 23.98
C ASP A 211 -0.52 -12.44 22.70
N LEU A 212 0.04 -11.50 21.91
CA LEU A 212 0.85 -11.83 20.73
C LEU A 212 2.11 -12.64 21.07
N SER A 213 2.38 -12.86 22.36
CA SER A 213 3.45 -13.71 22.86
C SER A 213 3.05 -15.19 22.98
N SER A 214 1.77 -15.52 22.75
CA SER A 214 1.31 -16.91 22.79
C SER A 214 2.02 -17.77 21.73
N ASP A 215 2.36 -19.00 22.08
CA ASP A 215 3.02 -19.95 21.17
C ASP A 215 2.16 -20.17 19.90
N GLU A 216 0.84 -20.16 20.04
CA GLU A 216 -0.13 -20.33 18.96
C GLU A 216 -0.08 -19.17 17.94
N MET A 217 0.11 -17.95 18.42
CA MET A 217 0.29 -16.77 17.56
C MET A 217 1.66 -16.80 16.87
N ARG A 218 2.72 -17.22 17.55
CA ARG A 218 4.05 -17.38 16.96
C ARG A 218 4.04 -18.41 15.83
N GLU A 219 3.40 -19.58 16.03
CA GLU A 219 3.24 -20.60 14.98
C GLU A 219 2.46 -20.05 13.78
N THR A 220 1.41 -19.27 14.03
CA THR A 220 0.62 -18.63 12.97
C THR A 220 1.48 -17.64 12.16
N VAL A 221 2.23 -16.78 12.84
CA VAL A 221 3.14 -15.81 12.18
C VAL A 221 4.26 -16.53 11.42
N GLU A 222 4.84 -17.59 11.97
CA GLU A 222 5.85 -18.41 11.29
C GLU A 222 5.27 -19.12 10.05
N GLY A 223 4.07 -19.64 10.14
CA GLY A 223 3.35 -20.23 9.02
C GLY A 223 3.12 -19.23 7.88
N PHE A 224 2.68 -18.02 8.20
CA PHE A 224 2.54 -16.93 7.23
C PHE A 224 3.90 -16.47 6.69
N ARG A 225 4.93 -16.43 7.51
CA ARG A 225 6.31 -16.09 7.09
C ARG A 225 6.85 -17.12 6.08
N ALA A 226 6.63 -18.40 6.31
CA ALA A 226 7.02 -19.46 5.39
C ALA A 226 6.27 -19.38 4.06
N LEU A 227 4.97 -19.09 4.10
CA LEU A 227 4.12 -18.84 2.92
C LEU A 227 4.60 -17.63 2.14
N THR A 228 4.99 -16.53 2.81
CA THR A 228 5.45 -15.32 2.15
C THR A 228 6.87 -15.46 1.60
N ALA A 229 7.75 -16.23 2.22
CA ALA A 229 9.11 -16.46 1.73
C ALA A 229 9.14 -17.16 0.36
N ALA A 230 8.14 -18.00 0.04
CA ALA A 230 7.96 -18.65 -1.25
C ALA A 230 7.11 -17.81 -2.26
N SER A 231 6.75 -16.59 -1.89
CA SER A 231 5.81 -15.74 -2.62
C SER A 231 6.49 -14.86 -3.65
N LEU A 232 5.68 -14.05 -4.36
CA LEU A 232 6.16 -13.16 -5.42
C LEU A 232 7.23 -12.19 -4.88
N ASP A 233 8.30 -12.02 -5.66
CA ASP A 233 9.34 -11.04 -5.36
C ASP A 233 8.78 -9.61 -5.49
N PRO A 234 9.03 -8.71 -4.51
CA PRO A 234 8.65 -7.30 -4.59
C PRO A 234 9.12 -6.60 -5.89
N ALA A 235 10.26 -6.99 -6.45
CA ALA A 235 10.76 -6.43 -7.71
C ALA A 235 9.78 -6.68 -8.87
N ARG A 236 9.15 -7.86 -8.93
CA ARG A 236 8.13 -8.17 -9.94
C ARG A 236 6.88 -7.31 -9.80
N VAL A 237 6.51 -6.98 -8.56
CA VAL A 237 5.40 -6.04 -8.29
C VAL A 237 5.77 -4.63 -8.76
N ALA A 238 7.01 -4.21 -8.52
CA ALA A 238 7.49 -2.91 -8.97
C ALA A 238 7.50 -2.79 -10.51
N ASP A 239 7.89 -3.84 -11.23
CA ASP A 239 7.79 -3.88 -12.69
C ASP A 239 6.34 -3.72 -13.17
N GLN A 240 5.40 -4.44 -12.55
CA GLN A 240 3.97 -4.32 -12.90
C GLN A 240 3.42 -2.91 -12.62
N VAL A 241 3.85 -2.27 -11.54
CA VAL A 241 3.48 -0.88 -11.23
C VAL A 241 4.07 0.08 -12.27
N HIS A 242 5.34 -0.08 -12.61
CA HIS A 242 6.00 0.70 -13.65
C HIS A 242 5.24 0.62 -14.98
N ASP A 243 4.94 -0.59 -15.44
CA ASP A 243 4.23 -0.83 -16.70
C ASP A 243 2.83 -0.21 -16.67
N ALA A 244 2.10 -0.36 -15.55
CA ALA A 244 0.79 0.24 -15.36
C ALA A 244 0.80 1.78 -15.41
N ILE A 245 1.85 2.43 -14.91
CA ILE A 245 2.03 3.89 -15.01
C ILE A 245 2.21 4.30 -16.49
N LEU A 246 2.93 3.50 -17.28
CA LEU A 246 3.20 3.81 -18.69
C LEU A 246 1.98 3.58 -19.58
N ASP A 247 1.25 2.50 -19.39
CA ASP A 247 0.11 2.09 -20.22
C ASP A 247 -1.25 2.56 -19.71
N GLY A 248 -1.32 3.08 -18.46
CA GLY A 248 -2.56 3.57 -17.84
C GLY A 248 -3.45 2.47 -17.27
N THR A 249 -2.92 1.28 -16.96
CA THR A 249 -3.68 0.20 -16.33
C THR A 249 -4.19 0.62 -14.94
N PHE A 250 -5.52 0.51 -14.73
CA PHE A 250 -6.13 0.90 -13.46
C PHE A 250 -5.98 -0.16 -12.37
N TYR A 251 -6.44 -1.42 -12.60
CA TYR A 251 -6.28 -2.51 -11.62
C TYR A 251 -5.00 -3.29 -11.88
N ILE A 252 -4.04 -3.21 -10.96
CA ILE A 252 -2.78 -3.97 -11.05
C ILE A 252 -2.93 -5.25 -10.24
N HIS A 253 -3.22 -6.36 -10.94
CA HIS A 253 -3.30 -7.70 -10.35
C HIS A 253 -1.95 -8.39 -10.42
N THR A 254 -1.35 -8.67 -9.28
CA THR A 254 -0.02 -9.30 -9.23
C THR A 254 -0.02 -10.81 -9.51
N HIS A 255 -1.18 -11.46 -9.41
CA HIS A 255 -1.34 -12.90 -9.58
C HIS A 255 -2.58 -13.22 -10.44
N GLU A 256 -2.43 -14.12 -11.41
CA GLU A 256 -3.53 -14.47 -12.33
C GLU A 256 -4.66 -15.28 -11.67
N ASN A 257 -4.33 -16.11 -10.68
CA ASN A 257 -5.28 -16.99 -10.00
C ASN A 257 -6.35 -16.23 -9.17
N HIS A 258 -6.14 -14.95 -8.88
CA HIS A 258 -7.08 -14.14 -8.10
C HIS A 258 -8.37 -13.80 -8.84
N ARG A 259 -8.37 -13.84 -10.18
CA ARG A 259 -9.56 -13.49 -11.00
C ARG A 259 -10.76 -14.37 -10.67
N ALA A 260 -10.54 -15.65 -10.42
CA ALA A 260 -11.62 -16.58 -10.10
C ALA A 260 -12.35 -16.20 -8.78
N ALA A 261 -11.59 -15.84 -7.73
CA ALA A 261 -12.17 -15.44 -6.45
C ALA A 261 -12.97 -14.13 -6.56
N VAL A 262 -12.45 -13.14 -7.29
CA VAL A 262 -13.14 -11.87 -7.55
C VAL A 262 -14.43 -12.12 -8.34
N THR A 263 -14.37 -12.93 -9.41
CA THR A 263 -15.55 -13.28 -10.22
C THR A 263 -16.62 -13.95 -9.37
N ALA A 264 -16.24 -14.95 -8.54
CA ALA A 264 -17.17 -15.66 -7.68
C ALA A 264 -17.86 -14.72 -6.68
N ARG A 265 -17.10 -13.79 -6.07
CA ARG A 265 -17.66 -12.77 -5.17
C ARG A 265 -18.65 -11.86 -5.88
N MET A 266 -18.28 -11.32 -7.04
CA MET A 266 -19.16 -10.41 -7.78
C MET A 266 -20.43 -11.12 -8.26
N GLN A 267 -20.32 -12.34 -8.76
CA GLN A 267 -21.48 -13.13 -9.13
C GLN A 267 -22.39 -13.44 -7.93
N GLY A 268 -21.80 -13.76 -6.76
CA GLY A 268 -22.55 -13.96 -5.52
C GLY A 268 -23.36 -12.72 -5.11
N ILE A 269 -22.76 -11.52 -5.25
CA ILE A 269 -23.44 -10.25 -4.98
C ILE A 269 -24.63 -10.05 -5.94
N LEU A 270 -24.41 -10.24 -7.24
CA LEU A 270 -25.47 -10.11 -8.27
C LEU A 270 -26.63 -11.09 -8.06
N ASP A 271 -26.31 -12.30 -7.64
CA ASP A 271 -27.29 -13.36 -7.39
C ASP A 271 -27.97 -13.26 -6.00
N GLY A 272 -27.57 -12.30 -5.14
CA GLY A 272 -28.06 -12.19 -3.76
C GLY A 272 -27.70 -13.39 -2.87
N LYS A 273 -26.62 -14.10 -3.18
CA LYS A 273 -26.17 -15.29 -2.45
C LYS A 273 -25.31 -14.90 -1.22
N ARG A 274 -25.22 -15.84 -0.26
CA ARG A 274 -24.28 -15.72 0.85
C ARG A 274 -22.85 -15.70 0.33
N PRO A 275 -21.93 -14.96 0.96
CA PRO A 275 -20.51 -15.00 0.62
C PRO A 275 -19.97 -16.44 0.65
N ALA A 276 -19.27 -16.85 -0.38
CA ALA A 276 -18.57 -18.12 -0.38
C ALA A 276 -17.34 -18.04 0.55
N MET A 277 -17.09 -19.13 1.30
CA MET A 277 -15.89 -19.23 2.11
C MET A 277 -14.68 -19.42 1.19
N PRO A 278 -13.62 -18.61 1.31
CA PRO A 278 -12.38 -18.83 0.56
C PRO A 278 -11.75 -20.19 0.90
N GLU A 279 -11.12 -20.83 -0.08
CA GLU A 279 -10.39 -22.08 0.17
C GLU A 279 -9.30 -21.88 1.23
N GLY A 280 -9.20 -22.82 2.17
CA GLY A 280 -8.23 -22.79 3.27
C GLY A 280 -8.61 -21.86 4.44
N ALA A 281 -9.68 -21.09 4.35
CA ALA A 281 -10.07 -20.15 5.41
C ALA A 281 -10.48 -20.82 6.73
N HIS A 282 -10.82 -22.12 6.72
CA HIS A 282 -11.15 -22.88 7.94
C HIS A 282 -9.95 -23.02 8.89
N ALA A 283 -8.72 -22.99 8.35
CA ALA A 283 -7.50 -23.09 9.16
C ALA A 283 -7.27 -21.88 10.08
N VAL A 284 -7.89 -20.74 9.78
CA VAL A 284 -7.70 -19.49 10.55
C VAL A 284 -8.34 -19.56 11.94
N PHE A 285 -9.34 -20.41 12.16
CA PHE A 285 -10.11 -20.50 13.42
C PHE A 285 -10.02 -21.86 14.11
N GLY A 286 -9.07 -22.71 13.75
CA GLY A 286 -8.67 -23.90 14.53
C GLY A 286 -9.79 -24.94 14.75
N LYS A 287 -10.59 -25.29 13.72
CA LYS A 287 -11.49 -26.45 13.79
C LYS A 287 -11.35 -27.33 12.55
#